data_7072cc9dc5cd20a4585d02f975cee82c
#
_entry.id   7072cc9dc5cd20a4585d02f975cee82c
#
_cell.length_a   1.000
_cell.length_b   1.000
_cell.length_c   1.000
_cell.angle_alpha   90.00
_cell.angle_beta   90.00
_cell.angle_gamma   90.00
#
_symmetry.space_group_name_H-M   'P 1'
#
loop_
_entity.id
_entity.type
_entity.pdbx_description
1 polymer ?
#
loop_
_entity_poly.entity_id
_entity_poly.type
_entity_poly.pdbx_seq_one_letter_code
_entity_poly.pdbx_strand_id
1 'polypeptide(L)'
;GAPKDHMHQGSGGAASGSGFVINSSGIVVTNNHVIDGADSFDVVFVDGRTLQATLIGRDAETDLAVLRINGTQKLPFVTWGNSDLARVGDWAIAIGSPFGLGNSLSVGVISGRNRDLQSGRFDDFLQTDAAINQGNSGGPLFNARGEVIGVNTAIVSPSGSLGGSVGVGFAIPSNLARKIVSDIVQTGGV
;
A
#
# COMPACT_ATOMS: atom_id res chain seq x y z
N GLY A 1 9.40 9.15 -10.58
CA GLY A 1 8.78 7.89 -10.26
C GLY A 1 8.90 7.58 -8.79
N ALA A 2 7.84 7.07 -8.21
CA ALA A 2 7.79 6.78 -6.81
C ALA A 2 8.56 5.51 -6.49
N PRO A 3 9.47 5.55 -5.53
CA PRO A 3 10.20 4.37 -5.15
C PRO A 3 9.34 3.46 -4.31
N LYS A 4 9.51 2.22 -4.51
CA LYS A 4 8.99 1.30 -3.71
C LYS A 4 9.29 0.02 -3.81
N ASP A 5 9.02 -0.81 -3.19
CA ASP A 5 9.13 -1.41 -2.74
C ASP A 5 8.89 -2.73 -2.33
N HIS A 6 9.82 -3.54 -2.27
CA HIS A 6 9.80 -4.88 -1.80
C HIS A 6 10.30 -4.90 -0.37
N MET A 7 9.59 -5.54 0.52
CA MET A 7 9.98 -5.60 1.91
C MET A 7 10.27 -7.03 2.34
N HIS A 8 11.39 -7.20 3.04
CA HIS A 8 11.74 -8.47 3.64
C HIS A 8 11.77 -8.35 5.15
N GLN A 9 11.37 -9.37 5.83
CA GLN A 9 11.55 -9.45 7.27
C GLN A 9 13.01 -9.62 7.64
N GLY A 10 13.42 -9.00 8.72
CA GLY A 10 14.82 -8.89 9.11
C GLY A 10 15.52 -10.14 9.60
N SER A 11 14.91 -11.29 9.75
CA SER A 11 15.61 -12.52 10.09
C SER A 11 14.75 -13.72 9.78
N GLY A 12 15.07 -14.37 8.69
CA GLY A 12 14.63 -15.72 8.44
C GLY A 12 13.29 -15.94 7.80
N GLY A 13 12.54 -14.91 7.47
CA GLY A 13 11.28 -15.04 6.75
C GLY A 13 11.16 -13.99 5.69
N ALA A 14 10.90 -14.38 4.43
CA ALA A 14 10.62 -13.42 3.39
C ALA A 14 9.13 -13.18 3.37
N ALA A 15 8.67 -12.01 3.82
CA ALA A 15 7.35 -11.50 3.50
C ALA A 15 7.49 -10.64 2.27
N SER A 16 6.65 -10.89 1.28
CA SER A 16 6.70 -10.21 0.01
C SER A 16 5.51 -9.27 -0.11
N GLY A 17 5.79 -8.04 -0.44
CA GLY A 17 4.76 -7.03 -0.65
C GLY A 17 5.38 -5.74 -1.12
N SER A 18 4.56 -4.72 -1.26
CA SER A 18 4.98 -3.42 -1.73
C SER A 18 4.61 -2.34 -0.72
N GLY A 19 5.14 -1.16 -0.93
CA GLY A 19 4.81 0.02 -0.16
C GLY A 19 5.18 1.27 -0.96
N PHE A 20 4.99 2.42 -0.34
CA PHE A 20 5.33 3.67 -1.01
C PHE A 20 5.69 4.75 -0.01
N VAL A 21 6.60 5.63 -0.42
CA VAL A 21 7.07 6.74 0.40
C VAL A 21 6.15 7.93 0.22
N ILE A 22 5.69 8.54 1.30
CA ILE A 22 4.71 9.64 1.25
C ILE A 22 5.30 11.01 1.56
N ASN A 23 6.53 11.07 2.05
CA ASN A 23 7.21 12.35 2.27
C ASN A 23 8.74 12.19 2.23
N SER A 24 9.44 13.32 2.18
CA SER A 24 10.90 13.32 2.07
C SER A 24 11.60 12.80 3.33
N SER A 25 10.92 12.74 4.46
CA SER A 25 11.52 12.23 5.70
C SER A 25 11.53 10.70 5.77
N GLY A 26 10.93 10.02 4.80
CA GLY A 26 11.00 8.57 4.72
C GLY A 26 9.88 7.82 5.40
N ILE A 27 8.69 8.39 5.45
CA ILE A 27 7.51 7.66 5.92
C ILE A 27 7.02 6.75 4.79
N VAL A 28 6.86 5.47 5.09
CA VAL A 28 6.42 4.44 4.15
C VAL A 28 5.08 3.89 4.59
N VAL A 29 4.17 3.74 3.64
CA VAL A 29 2.87 3.11 3.84
C VAL A 29 2.87 1.74 3.18
N THR A 30 2.31 0.76 3.85
CA THR A 30 2.13 -0.60 3.34
C THR A 30 0.92 -1.25 4.01
N ASN A 31 0.68 -2.52 3.73
CA ASN A 31 -0.35 -3.29 4.44
C ASN A 31 0.20 -3.91 5.71
N ASN A 32 -0.66 -4.04 6.70
CA ASN A 32 -0.30 -4.67 7.96
C ASN A 32 0.08 -6.14 7.77
N HIS A 33 -0.64 -6.89 6.94
CA HIS A 33 -0.33 -8.31 6.73
C HIS A 33 1.02 -8.53 6.06
N VAL A 34 1.55 -7.52 5.34
CA VAL A 34 2.87 -7.61 4.70
C VAL A 34 3.99 -7.60 5.72
N ILE A 35 3.78 -6.92 6.85
CA ILE A 35 4.83 -6.73 7.87
C ILE A 35 4.61 -7.57 9.12
N ASP A 36 3.69 -8.51 9.09
CA ASP A 36 3.29 -9.25 10.28
C ASP A 36 4.47 -9.97 10.93
N GLY A 37 4.58 -9.83 12.24
CA GLY A 37 5.57 -10.50 13.06
C GLY A 37 6.96 -9.85 13.14
N ALA A 38 7.19 -8.71 12.52
CA ALA A 38 8.48 -8.02 12.60
C ALA A 38 8.31 -6.53 12.91
N ASP A 39 9.37 -5.89 13.36
CA ASP A 39 9.41 -4.45 13.63
C ASP A 39 10.57 -3.73 12.92
N SER A 40 11.39 -4.46 12.18
CA SER A 40 12.51 -3.95 11.39
C SER A 40 12.49 -4.59 10.01
N PHE A 41 12.71 -3.79 8.95
CA PHE A 41 12.49 -4.21 7.58
C PHE A 41 13.56 -3.67 6.65
N ASP A 42 13.86 -4.46 5.60
CA ASP A 42 14.59 -3.97 4.44
C ASP A 42 13.61 -3.42 3.43
N VAL A 43 13.79 -2.18 3.02
CA VAL A 43 13.00 -1.55 1.96
C VAL A 43 13.88 -1.45 0.72
N VAL A 44 13.49 -2.13 -0.33
CA VAL A 44 14.24 -2.16 -1.59
C VAL A 44 13.60 -1.19 -2.57
N PHE A 45 14.39 -0.25 -3.06
CA PHE A 45 13.94 0.76 -4.00
C PHE A 45 14.18 0.32 -5.44
N VAL A 46 13.45 0.96 -6.36
CA VAL A 46 13.56 0.65 -7.79
C VAL A 46 14.98 0.84 -8.32
N ASP A 47 15.73 1.79 -7.77
CA ASP A 47 17.11 2.05 -8.17
C ASP A 47 18.12 1.02 -7.61
N GLY A 48 17.64 0.03 -6.86
CA GLY A 48 18.48 -1.02 -6.29
C GLY A 48 18.97 -0.74 -4.88
N ARG A 49 18.76 0.45 -4.33
CA ARG A 49 19.15 0.74 -2.95
C ARG A 49 18.29 -0.05 -1.98
N THR A 50 18.90 -0.51 -0.91
CA THR A 50 18.21 -1.14 0.21
C THR A 50 18.43 -0.27 1.45
N LEU A 51 17.34 0.17 2.06
CA LEU A 51 17.40 0.99 3.26
C LEU A 51 16.63 0.30 4.38
N GLN A 52 17.12 0.44 5.59
CA GLN A 52 16.45 -0.11 6.77
C GLN A 52 15.29 0.78 7.18
N ALA A 53 14.21 0.17 7.61
CA ALA A 53 13.05 0.86 8.13
C ALA A 53 12.58 0.21 9.42
N THR A 54 11.97 1.02 10.27
CA THR A 54 11.45 0.62 11.57
C THR A 54 9.94 0.84 11.59
N LEU A 55 9.20 -0.07 12.21
CA LEU A 55 7.76 0.05 12.35
C LEU A 55 7.42 1.24 13.27
N ILE A 56 6.60 2.17 12.79
CA ILE A 56 6.03 3.23 13.61
C ILE A 56 4.75 2.75 14.28
N GLY A 57 3.87 2.12 13.50
CA GLY A 57 2.61 1.61 14.00
C GLY A 57 1.82 0.94 12.90
N ARG A 58 0.73 0.34 13.32
CA ARG A 58 -0.13 -0.42 12.40
C ARG A 58 -1.57 -0.38 12.85
N ASP A 59 -2.47 -0.59 11.92
CA ASP A 59 -3.90 -0.71 12.17
C ASP A 59 -4.40 -1.99 11.51
N ALA A 60 -4.70 -2.98 12.33
CA ALA A 60 -5.16 -4.27 11.83
C ALA A 60 -6.54 -4.16 11.18
N GLU A 61 -7.37 -3.24 11.64
CA GLU A 61 -8.73 -3.08 11.13
C GLU A 61 -8.76 -2.62 9.68
N THR A 62 -7.88 -1.70 9.30
CA THR A 62 -7.75 -1.23 7.92
C THR A 62 -6.67 -1.95 7.15
N ASP A 63 -5.91 -2.83 7.79
CA ASP A 63 -4.77 -3.53 7.21
C ASP A 63 -3.68 -2.56 6.70
N LEU A 64 -3.46 -1.49 7.43
CA LEU A 64 -2.41 -0.51 7.12
C LEU A 64 -1.27 -0.58 8.13
N ALA A 65 -0.08 -0.30 7.66
CA ALA A 65 1.11 -0.15 8.50
C ALA A 65 1.95 1.01 8.02
N VAL A 66 2.68 1.60 8.94
CA VAL A 66 3.53 2.76 8.67
C VAL A 66 4.93 2.47 9.18
N LEU A 67 5.90 2.63 8.30
CA LEU A 67 7.31 2.46 8.61
C LEU A 67 8.03 3.79 8.46
N ARG A 68 9.16 3.92 9.14
CA ARG A 68 10.08 5.04 8.94
C ARG A 68 11.42 4.51 8.45
N ILE A 69 11.89 5.03 7.34
CA ILE A 69 13.22 4.71 6.83
C ILE A 69 14.26 5.39 7.70
N ASN A 70 15.24 4.62 8.15
CA ASN A 70 16.33 5.11 8.97
C ASN A 70 17.31 5.87 8.11
N GLY A 71 17.81 6.99 8.64
CA GLY A 71 18.79 7.81 7.94
C GLY A 71 18.29 9.22 7.68
N THR A 72 19.15 10.03 7.06
CA THR A 72 18.89 11.45 6.83
C THR A 72 18.78 11.81 5.36
N GLN A 73 18.85 10.82 4.46
CA GLN A 73 18.77 11.09 3.02
C GLN A 73 17.36 11.52 2.64
N LYS A 74 17.30 12.46 1.71
CA LYS A 74 16.03 12.87 1.12
C LYS A 74 15.59 11.84 0.10
N LEU A 75 14.32 11.44 0.18
CA LEU A 75 13.76 10.41 -0.69
C LEU A 75 12.66 11.01 -1.56
N PRO A 76 12.57 10.58 -2.81
CA PRO A 76 11.41 10.94 -3.62
C PRO A 76 10.16 10.29 -3.04
N PHE A 77 9.03 10.95 -3.17
CA PHE A 77 7.78 10.50 -2.59
C PHE A 77 6.63 10.73 -3.55
N VAL A 78 5.53 10.02 -3.30
CA VAL A 78 4.29 10.16 -4.06
C VAL A 78 3.36 11.15 -3.34
N THR A 79 2.38 11.64 -4.07
CA THR A 79 1.41 12.62 -3.55
C THR A 79 0.06 11.94 -3.39
N TRP A 80 -0.59 12.17 -2.25
CA TRP A 80 -1.96 11.72 -2.03
C TRP A 80 -2.91 12.46 -2.94
N GLY A 81 -3.81 11.72 -3.59
CA GLY A 81 -4.96 12.28 -4.27
C GLY A 81 -6.18 12.28 -3.36
N ASN A 82 -7.26 12.82 -3.86
CA ASN A 82 -8.54 12.84 -3.15
C ASN A 82 -9.42 11.69 -3.64
N SER A 83 -9.53 10.63 -2.85
CA SER A 83 -10.29 9.44 -3.23
C SER A 83 -11.80 9.71 -3.30
N ASP A 84 -12.30 10.76 -2.69
CA ASP A 84 -13.72 11.14 -2.81
C ASP A 84 -14.08 11.58 -4.21
N LEU A 85 -13.10 12.00 -5.01
CA LEU A 85 -13.31 12.40 -6.40
C LEU A 85 -13.19 11.23 -7.38
N ALA A 86 -12.75 10.06 -6.92
CA ALA A 86 -12.63 8.89 -7.77
C ALA A 86 -14.01 8.38 -8.17
N ARG A 87 -14.20 8.14 -9.46
CA ARG A 87 -15.48 7.73 -10.03
C ARG A 87 -15.32 6.40 -10.77
N VAL A 88 -16.40 5.63 -10.83
CA VAL A 88 -16.44 4.43 -11.66
C VAL A 88 -16.13 4.82 -13.10
N GLY A 89 -15.21 4.08 -13.71
CA GLY A 89 -14.71 4.36 -15.05
C GLY A 89 -13.41 5.15 -15.11
N ASP A 90 -12.98 5.78 -14.01
CA ASP A 90 -11.70 6.47 -13.97
C ASP A 90 -10.54 5.46 -14.06
N TRP A 91 -9.45 5.86 -14.72
CA TRP A 91 -8.26 5.04 -14.79
C TRP A 91 -7.72 4.73 -13.40
N ALA A 92 -7.27 3.49 -13.21
CA ALA A 92 -6.63 3.02 -11.99
C ALA A 92 -5.36 2.27 -12.36
N ILE A 93 -4.23 2.68 -11.79
CA ILE A 93 -2.92 2.14 -12.11
C ILE A 93 -2.30 1.61 -10.82
N ALA A 94 -2.20 0.29 -10.70
CA ALA A 94 -1.61 -0.36 -9.55
C ALA A 94 -0.13 -0.61 -9.81
N ILE A 95 0.71 -0.16 -8.90
CA ILE A 95 2.15 -0.36 -9.01
C ILE A 95 2.65 -1.16 -7.81
N GLY A 96 3.52 -2.12 -8.10
CA GLY A 96 4.21 -2.90 -7.09
C GLY A 96 5.63 -3.19 -7.54
N SER A 97 6.40 -3.79 -6.66
CA SER A 97 7.77 -4.19 -6.95
C SER A 97 8.01 -5.60 -6.41
N PRO A 98 7.37 -6.59 -7.01
CA PRO A 98 7.48 -7.96 -6.50
C PRO A 98 8.93 -8.44 -6.56
N PHE A 99 9.38 -9.00 -5.44
CA PHE A 99 10.72 -9.59 -5.30
C PHE A 99 11.87 -8.60 -5.52
N GLY A 100 11.61 -7.29 -5.51
CA GLY A 100 12.65 -6.30 -5.74
C GLY A 100 13.22 -6.29 -7.15
N LEU A 101 12.54 -6.93 -8.11
CA LEU A 101 13.03 -7.11 -9.48
C LEU A 101 12.59 -6.01 -10.43
N GLY A 102 12.09 -4.90 -9.90
CA GLY A 102 11.60 -3.79 -10.70
C GLY A 102 10.10 -3.60 -10.52
N ASN A 103 9.58 -2.53 -11.08
CA ASN A 103 8.16 -2.23 -10.94
C ASN A 103 7.30 -3.16 -11.78
N SER A 104 6.22 -3.60 -11.17
CA SER A 104 5.12 -4.27 -11.85
C SER A 104 3.96 -3.30 -11.98
N LEU A 105 3.44 -3.15 -13.17
CA LEU A 105 2.36 -2.21 -13.48
C LEU A 105 1.12 -2.97 -13.93
N SER A 106 -0.01 -2.65 -13.32
CA SER A 106 -1.30 -3.18 -13.71
C SER A 106 -2.26 -2.03 -13.90
N VAL A 107 -2.96 -2.00 -15.03
CA VAL A 107 -3.85 -0.89 -15.39
C VAL A 107 -5.27 -1.41 -15.57
N GLY A 108 -6.21 -0.69 -15.01
CA GLY A 108 -7.63 -0.94 -15.16
C GLY A 108 -8.39 0.34 -14.89
N VAL A 109 -9.59 0.20 -14.39
CA VAL A 109 -10.46 1.32 -14.02
C VAL A 109 -11.00 1.10 -12.62
N ILE A 110 -11.50 2.17 -12.01
CA ILE A 110 -12.35 2.04 -10.83
C ILE A 110 -13.65 1.39 -11.31
N SER A 111 -13.94 0.19 -10.81
CA SER A 111 -15.10 -0.59 -11.22
C SER A 111 -16.24 -0.53 -10.21
N GLY A 112 -15.97 -0.03 -9.01
CA GLY A 112 -16.98 0.11 -7.99
C GLY A 112 -16.44 0.82 -6.76
N ARG A 113 -17.35 1.19 -5.89
CA ARG A 113 -17.00 1.79 -4.62
C ARG A 113 -17.96 1.28 -3.57
N ASN A 114 -17.43 0.67 -2.53
CA ASN A 114 -18.22 0.23 -1.42
C ASN A 114 -18.07 1.21 -0.26
N ARG A 115 -19.19 1.77 0.19
CA ARG A 115 -19.24 2.64 1.36
C ARG A 115 -20.35 2.12 2.25
N ASP A 116 -20.00 1.33 3.24
CA ASP A 116 -20.97 0.96 4.26
C ASP A 116 -20.77 1.89 5.45
N LEU A 117 -21.74 2.75 5.65
CA LEU A 117 -21.70 3.74 6.72
C LEU A 117 -22.09 3.16 8.08
N GLN A 118 -22.43 1.87 8.15
CA GLN A 118 -22.96 1.26 9.37
C GLN A 118 -21.94 0.41 10.14
N SER A 119 -20.89 -0.07 9.49
CA SER A 119 -20.02 -1.09 10.07
C SER A 119 -18.58 -0.63 10.34
N GLY A 120 -18.24 0.61 10.10
CA GLY A 120 -16.92 1.13 10.44
C GLY A 120 -15.95 1.16 9.25
N ARG A 121 -14.65 1.30 9.57
CA ARG A 121 -13.60 1.64 8.61
C ARG A 121 -13.37 0.60 7.54
N PHE A 122 -13.64 -0.66 7.85
CA PHE A 122 -13.30 -1.78 7.00
C PHE A 122 -14.15 -1.86 5.74
N ASP A 123 -15.27 -1.16 5.72
CA ASP A 123 -16.26 -1.29 4.65
C ASP A 123 -16.15 -0.21 3.58
N ASP A 124 -15.17 0.68 3.68
CA ASP A 124 -14.92 1.67 2.64
C ASP A 124 -13.79 1.16 1.74
N PHE A 125 -14.13 0.77 0.51
CA PHE A 125 -13.16 0.28 -0.46
C PHE A 125 -13.37 0.95 -1.79
N LEU A 126 -12.28 1.08 -2.55
CA LEU A 126 -12.35 1.22 -3.99
C LEU A 126 -12.22 -0.17 -4.61
N GLN A 127 -13.01 -0.43 -5.63
CA GLN A 127 -12.95 -1.66 -6.39
C GLN A 127 -12.36 -1.35 -7.76
N THR A 128 -11.47 -2.21 -8.24
CA THR A 128 -10.82 -2.03 -9.55
C THR A 128 -10.69 -3.37 -10.26
N ASP A 129 -10.65 -3.33 -11.58
CA ASP A 129 -10.31 -4.49 -12.38
C ASP A 129 -8.82 -4.56 -12.73
N ALA A 130 -8.04 -3.56 -12.31
CA ALA A 130 -6.59 -3.69 -12.34
C ALA A 130 -6.19 -4.90 -11.49
N ALA A 131 -5.21 -5.67 -11.94
CA ALA A 131 -4.80 -6.88 -11.23
C ALA A 131 -4.14 -6.52 -9.89
N ILE A 132 -4.78 -6.89 -8.80
CA ILE A 132 -4.23 -6.75 -7.44
C ILE A 132 -3.87 -8.15 -6.96
N ASN A 133 -2.65 -8.30 -6.49
CA ASN A 133 -2.12 -9.59 -6.06
C ASN A 133 -1.12 -9.38 -4.92
N GLN A 134 -0.52 -10.48 -4.47
CA GLN A 134 0.44 -10.43 -3.37
C GLN A 134 1.63 -9.53 -3.68
N GLY A 135 2.07 -9.44 -4.93
CA GLY A 135 3.23 -8.66 -5.32
C GLY A 135 3.01 -7.15 -5.23
N ASN A 136 1.79 -6.66 -5.47
CA ASN A 136 1.50 -5.23 -5.38
C ASN A 136 0.67 -4.84 -4.16
N SER A 137 0.34 -5.80 -3.30
CA SER A 137 -0.37 -5.52 -2.05
C SER A 137 0.48 -4.59 -1.17
N GLY A 138 -0.14 -3.53 -0.67
CA GLY A 138 0.54 -2.47 0.08
C GLY A 138 1.08 -1.35 -0.78
N GLY A 139 1.14 -1.54 -2.09
CA GLY A 139 1.57 -0.53 -3.03
C GLY A 139 0.46 0.47 -3.37
N PRO A 140 0.82 1.52 -4.12
CA PRO A 140 -0.12 2.58 -4.44
C PRO A 140 -1.02 2.23 -5.62
N LEU A 141 -2.26 2.70 -5.55
CA LEU A 141 -3.17 2.78 -6.68
C LEU A 141 -3.23 4.23 -7.13
N PHE A 142 -2.81 4.50 -8.36
CA PHE A 142 -2.75 5.86 -8.90
C PHE A 142 -3.94 6.17 -9.80
N ASN A 143 -4.32 7.44 -9.83
CA ASN A 143 -5.18 7.95 -10.89
C ASN A 143 -4.32 8.37 -12.10
N ALA A 144 -4.97 8.88 -13.15
CA ALA A 144 -4.27 9.30 -14.38
C ALA A 144 -3.35 10.50 -14.18
N ARG A 145 -3.46 11.22 -13.08
CA ARG A 145 -2.57 12.34 -12.75
C ARG A 145 -1.36 11.93 -11.93
N GLY A 146 -1.22 10.63 -11.63
CA GLY A 146 -0.13 10.14 -10.80
C GLY A 146 -0.30 10.41 -9.31
N GLU A 147 -1.50 10.66 -8.87
CA GLU A 147 -1.82 10.83 -7.45
C GLU A 147 -2.33 9.52 -6.87
N VAL A 148 -1.96 9.22 -5.62
CA VAL A 148 -2.41 8.00 -4.95
C VAL A 148 -3.85 8.15 -4.49
N ILE A 149 -4.73 7.34 -5.04
CA ILE A 149 -6.14 7.30 -4.65
C ILE A 149 -6.48 6.10 -3.78
N GLY A 150 -5.56 5.15 -3.64
CA GLY A 150 -5.78 4.00 -2.77
C GLY A 150 -4.53 3.22 -2.47
N VAL A 151 -4.64 2.34 -1.50
CA VAL A 151 -3.59 1.37 -1.13
C VAL A 151 -4.08 -0.01 -1.54
N ASN A 152 -3.36 -0.65 -2.46
CA ASN A 152 -3.73 -1.97 -2.97
C ASN A 152 -3.74 -2.99 -1.84
N THR A 153 -4.79 -3.78 -1.75
CA THR A 153 -4.91 -4.79 -0.70
C THR A 153 -5.30 -6.12 -1.33
N ALA A 154 -4.40 -7.09 -1.26
CA ALA A 154 -4.69 -8.44 -1.69
C ALA A 154 -5.54 -9.12 -0.61
N ILE A 155 -6.67 -9.69 -1.03
CA ILE A 155 -7.58 -10.38 -0.13
C ILE A 155 -7.25 -11.86 -0.15
N VAL A 156 -7.11 -12.44 1.05
CA VAL A 156 -6.97 -13.88 1.20
C VAL A 156 -8.34 -14.51 0.93
N SER A 157 -8.38 -15.45 0.00
CA SER A 157 -9.63 -16.15 -0.31
C SER A 157 -10.09 -17.00 0.89
N PRO A 158 -11.39 -17.36 0.97
CA PRO A 158 -11.86 -18.21 2.05
C PRO A 158 -11.19 -19.57 2.13
N SER A 159 -10.55 -20.02 1.07
CA SER A 159 -9.76 -21.26 1.08
C SER A 159 -8.36 -21.08 1.68
N GLY A 160 -8.01 -19.87 2.11
CA GLY A 160 -6.68 -19.59 2.66
C GLY A 160 -5.60 -19.41 1.63
N SER A 161 -5.90 -19.51 0.36
CA SER A 161 -4.93 -19.24 -0.70
C SER A 161 -4.97 -17.77 -1.07
N LEU A 162 -3.79 -17.19 -1.24
CA LEU A 162 -3.67 -15.86 -1.84
C LEU A 162 -3.94 -16.02 -3.33
N GLY A 163 -5.19 -15.91 -3.70
CA GLY A 163 -5.59 -16.01 -5.11
C GLY A 163 -5.09 -14.83 -5.91
N GLY A 164 -4.77 -15.05 -7.16
CA GLY A 164 -4.56 -13.98 -8.11
C GLY A 164 -5.87 -13.22 -8.37
N SER A 165 -5.76 -12.08 -9.01
CA SER A 165 -6.93 -11.29 -9.38
C SER A 165 -7.84 -12.09 -10.33
N VAL A 166 -9.13 -12.10 -10.02
CA VAL A 166 -10.16 -12.72 -10.85
C VAL A 166 -11.04 -11.63 -11.49
N GLY A 167 -10.47 -10.47 -11.77
CA GLY A 167 -11.19 -9.35 -12.34
C GLY A 167 -11.77 -8.40 -11.31
N VAL A 168 -11.53 -8.66 -10.03
CA VAL A 168 -11.96 -7.78 -8.93
C VAL A 168 -10.80 -7.61 -7.96
N GLY A 169 -10.32 -6.39 -7.81
CA GLY A 169 -9.33 -6.01 -6.83
C GLY A 169 -9.87 -4.92 -5.91
N PHE A 170 -9.24 -4.78 -4.77
CA PHE A 170 -9.67 -3.81 -3.76
C PHE A 170 -8.53 -2.91 -3.33
N ALA A 171 -8.86 -1.68 -2.99
CA ALA A 171 -7.90 -0.73 -2.45
C ALA A 171 -8.55 0.08 -1.34
N ILE A 172 -7.76 0.36 -0.31
CA ILE A 172 -8.17 1.24 0.77
C ILE A 172 -8.16 2.66 0.23
N PRO A 173 -9.28 3.43 0.32
CA PRO A 173 -9.30 4.78 -0.25
C PRO A 173 -8.26 5.68 0.39
N SER A 174 -7.66 6.55 -0.41
CA SER A 174 -6.56 7.40 0.05
C SER A 174 -6.96 8.33 1.19
N ASN A 175 -8.19 8.85 1.19
CA ASN A 175 -8.62 9.75 2.27
C ASN A 175 -8.68 9.02 3.62
N LEU A 176 -9.14 7.77 3.64
CA LEU A 176 -9.12 6.95 4.83
C LEU A 176 -7.68 6.57 5.21
N ALA A 177 -6.89 6.13 4.24
CA ALA A 177 -5.50 5.73 4.49
C ALA A 177 -4.68 6.90 5.03
N ARG A 178 -4.83 8.07 4.44
CA ARG A 178 -4.12 9.27 4.88
C ARG A 178 -4.44 9.63 6.33
N LYS A 179 -5.71 9.51 6.73
CA LYS A 179 -6.14 9.78 8.09
C LYS A 179 -5.50 8.79 9.07
N ILE A 180 -5.57 7.50 8.77
CA ILE A 180 -4.99 6.46 9.62
C ILE A 180 -3.48 6.63 9.73
N VAL A 181 -2.81 6.90 8.62
CA VAL A 181 -1.36 7.12 8.60
C VAL A 181 -0.98 8.33 9.46
N SER A 182 -1.73 9.43 9.32
CA SER A 182 -1.49 10.63 10.12
C SER A 182 -1.65 10.35 11.61
N ASP A 183 -2.69 9.63 12.00
CA ASP A 183 -2.91 9.26 13.40
C ASP A 183 -1.76 8.39 13.93
N ILE A 184 -1.32 7.42 13.15
CA ILE A 184 -0.20 6.55 13.54
C ILE A 184 1.09 7.35 13.72
N VAL A 185 1.38 8.26 12.81
CA VAL A 185 2.60 9.08 12.89
C VAL A 185 2.57 9.99 14.13
N GLN A 186 1.40 10.54 14.47
CA GLN A 186 1.28 11.46 15.59
C GLN A 186 1.31 10.76 16.94
N THR A 187 0.75 9.56 17.04
CA THR A 187 0.57 8.89 18.33
C THR A 187 1.49 7.68 18.52
N GLY A 188 2.19 7.25 17.48
CA GLY A 188 2.98 6.03 17.52
C GLY A 188 2.16 4.76 17.41
N GLY A 189 0.89 4.86 17.11
CA GLY A 189 0.00 3.71 16.94
C GLY A 189 -1.45 4.06 17.21
N VAL A 190 -2.34 3.20 16.81
CA VAL A 190 -3.79 3.32 17.03
C VAL A 190 -4.25 2.29 18.04
#